data_04860256c787a0be78bd23db37c2941e
#
_entry.id   04860256c787a0be78bd23db37c2941e
#
_cell.length_a   1.000
_cell.length_b   1.000
_cell.length_c   1.000
_cell.angle_alpha   90.00
_cell.angle_beta   90.00
_cell.angle_gamma   90.00
#
_symmetry.space_group_name_H-M   'P 1'
#
loop_
_entity.id
_entity.type
_entity.pdbx_description
1 polymer ?
#
loop_
_entity_poly.entity_id
_entity_poly.type
_entity_poly.pdbx_seq_one_letter_code
_entity_poly.pdbx_strand_id
1 'polypeptide(L)'
;MFLARPERVGEGLRLAVKDLLDTAGQVTTYGSAIFADHVPDRTASSVTLLEDAGYANVGKTNLHEFAYGITSENPHFGTVPNPLARNRIAGGSSGGSAAALAADLADAA
;
A
#
# COMPACT_ATOMS: atom_id res chain seq x y z
N MET A 1 4.43 -5.44 -4.96
CA MET A 1 3.56 -4.26 -5.06
C MET A 1 2.58 -4.20 -3.89
N PHE A 2 1.67 -5.16 -3.74
CA PHE A 2 0.84 -5.29 -2.54
C PHE A 2 1.50 -6.21 -1.51
N LEU A 3 1.40 -5.85 -0.23
CA LEU A 3 1.83 -6.66 0.93
C LEU A 3 0.68 -7.47 1.50
N ALA A 4 -0.52 -6.90 1.51
CA ALA A 4 -1.73 -7.57 1.95
C ALA A 4 -2.91 -7.16 1.06
N ARG A 5 -3.90 -8.06 0.95
CA ARG A 5 -5.16 -7.78 0.27
C ARG A 5 -6.32 -8.20 1.16
N PRO A 6 -7.46 -7.50 1.13
CA PRO A 6 -8.65 -7.94 1.83
C PRO A 6 -9.19 -9.24 1.21
N GLU A 7 -9.87 -10.05 2.00
CA GLU A 7 -10.54 -11.26 1.51
C GLU A 7 -11.65 -10.93 0.50
N ARG A 8 -12.30 -9.79 0.68
CA ARG A 8 -13.31 -9.26 -0.23
C ARG A 8 -13.06 -7.79 -0.48
N VAL A 9 -13.14 -7.41 -1.73
CA VAL A 9 -13.12 -5.99 -2.14
C VAL A 9 -14.56 -5.53 -2.26
N GLY A 10 -14.89 -4.39 -1.63
CA GLY A 10 -16.18 -3.73 -1.77
C GLY A 10 -16.41 -3.21 -3.19
N GLU A 11 -17.63 -2.74 -3.44
CA GLU A 11 -17.95 -2.02 -4.67
C GLU A 11 -17.44 -0.58 -4.58
N GLY A 12 -17.05 0.01 -5.69
CA GLY A 12 -16.58 1.39 -5.79
C GLY A 12 -15.26 1.53 -6.53
N LEU A 13 -14.72 2.74 -6.50
CA LEU A 13 -13.40 3.02 -7.07
C LEU A 13 -12.32 2.31 -6.26
N ARG A 14 -11.37 1.69 -6.96
CA ARG A 14 -10.30 0.88 -6.34
C ARG A 14 -9.27 1.78 -5.66
N LEU A 15 -9.13 1.65 -4.33
CA LEU A 15 -8.15 2.40 -3.53
C LEU A 15 -7.00 1.48 -3.11
N ALA A 16 -5.79 1.78 -3.52
CA ALA A 16 -4.58 1.15 -2.99
C ALA A 16 -4.08 1.95 -1.78
N VAL A 17 -4.05 1.33 -0.61
CA VAL A 17 -3.69 1.99 0.64
C VAL A 17 -2.22 1.77 0.96
N LYS A 18 -1.42 2.82 1.06
CA LYS A 18 -0.03 2.70 1.50
C LYS A 18 0.05 2.02 2.86
N ASP A 19 0.94 1.04 3.00
CA ASP A 19 1.07 0.26 4.24
C ASP A 19 1.72 1.03 5.41
N LEU A 20 1.76 2.34 5.31
CA LEU A 20 2.03 3.29 6.39
C LEU A 20 0.75 3.68 7.14
N LEU A 21 -0.42 3.49 6.53
CA LEU A 21 -1.72 3.89 7.07
C LEU A 21 -2.40 2.69 7.71
N ASP A 22 -2.77 2.82 8.97
CA ASP A 22 -3.51 1.80 9.69
C ASP A 22 -4.83 1.47 9.01
N THR A 23 -5.11 0.18 8.88
CA THR A 23 -6.35 -0.34 8.34
C THR A 23 -6.83 -1.46 9.25
N ALA A 24 -7.96 -1.26 9.93
CA ALA A 24 -8.49 -2.19 10.90
C ALA A 24 -8.67 -3.59 10.30
N GLY A 25 -8.21 -4.59 11.01
CA GLY A 25 -8.34 -6.00 10.60
C GLY A 25 -7.43 -6.43 9.45
N GLN A 26 -6.57 -5.56 8.92
CA GLN A 26 -5.55 -5.91 7.93
C GLN A 26 -4.14 -5.73 8.50
N VAL A 27 -3.24 -6.65 8.19
CA VAL A 27 -1.83 -6.48 8.55
C VAL A 27 -1.32 -5.15 8.00
N THR A 28 -0.70 -4.37 8.87
CA THR A 28 -0.09 -3.07 8.56
C THR A 28 1.33 -3.07 9.13
N THR A 29 2.31 -3.13 8.25
CA THR A 29 3.71 -3.38 8.62
C THR A 29 4.56 -2.12 8.71
N TYR A 30 4.08 -0.99 8.18
CA TYR A 30 4.87 0.23 7.98
C TYR A 30 6.13 -0.02 7.13
N GLY A 31 6.13 -1.12 6.36
CA GLY A 31 7.29 -1.57 5.57
C GLY A 31 8.39 -2.23 6.38
N SER A 32 8.17 -2.57 7.65
CA SER A 32 9.18 -3.13 8.55
C SER A 32 8.84 -4.53 9.04
N ALA A 33 9.84 -5.39 9.14
CA ALA A 33 9.70 -6.71 9.74
C ALA A 33 9.33 -6.67 11.23
N ILE A 34 9.60 -5.56 11.92
CA ILE A 34 9.22 -5.36 13.34
C ILE A 34 7.70 -5.46 13.52
N PHE A 35 6.94 -5.05 12.52
CA PHE A 35 5.48 -5.02 12.52
C PHE A 35 4.85 -6.04 11.57
N ALA A 36 5.57 -7.10 11.19
CA ALA A 36 5.11 -8.07 10.20
C ALA A 36 3.75 -8.71 10.51
N ASP A 37 3.43 -8.86 11.80
CA ASP A 37 2.16 -9.45 12.27
C ASP A 37 1.22 -8.42 12.92
N HIS A 38 1.53 -7.13 12.79
CA HIS A 38 0.71 -6.08 13.43
C HIS A 38 -0.60 -5.88 12.66
N VAL A 39 -1.71 -6.03 13.39
CA VAL A 39 -3.07 -5.77 12.86
C VAL A 39 -3.68 -4.65 13.70
N PRO A 40 -3.87 -3.45 13.11
CA PRO A 40 -4.52 -2.36 13.81
C PRO A 40 -5.98 -2.68 14.14
N ASP A 41 -6.46 -2.15 15.25
CA ASP A 41 -7.88 -2.20 15.65
C ASP A 41 -8.70 -1.02 15.12
N ARG A 42 -8.02 0.01 14.58
CA ARG A 42 -8.64 1.24 14.05
C ARG A 42 -8.06 1.58 12.68
N THR A 43 -8.93 2.07 11.81
CA THR A 43 -8.53 2.59 10.49
C THR A 43 -8.15 4.06 10.60
N ALA A 44 -7.09 4.46 9.90
CA ALA A 44 -6.67 5.85 9.79
C ALA A 44 -7.81 6.73 9.20
N SER A 45 -8.01 7.91 9.76
CA SER A 45 -9.11 8.80 9.37
C SER A 45 -9.12 9.14 7.88
N SER A 46 -7.93 9.31 7.27
CA SER A 46 -7.83 9.56 5.82
C SER A 46 -8.37 8.39 4.99
N VAL A 47 -8.13 7.16 5.40
CA VAL A 47 -8.66 5.96 4.72
C VAL A 47 -10.16 5.88 4.90
N THR A 48 -10.66 6.07 6.13
CA THR A 48 -12.11 6.07 6.41
C THR A 48 -12.85 7.12 5.57
N LEU A 49 -12.31 8.34 5.46
CA LEU A 49 -12.92 9.39 4.65
C LEU A 49 -13.00 9.03 3.17
N LEU A 50 -12.00 8.34 2.63
CA LEU A 50 -12.04 7.87 1.25
C LEU A 50 -13.03 6.73 1.06
N GLU A 51 -13.09 5.78 2.00
CA GLU A 51 -14.08 4.70 1.97
C GLU A 51 -15.51 5.25 2.05
N ASP A 52 -15.77 6.23 2.90
CA ASP A 52 -17.07 6.92 3.01
C ASP A 52 -17.42 7.70 1.73
N ALA A 53 -16.41 8.13 0.98
CA ALA A 53 -16.59 8.79 -0.32
C ALA A 53 -16.78 7.81 -1.50
N GLY A 54 -16.84 6.51 -1.25
CA GLY A 54 -17.14 5.48 -2.27
C GLY A 54 -15.91 4.78 -2.84
N TYR A 55 -14.76 4.86 -2.17
CA TYR A 55 -13.58 4.08 -2.54
C TYR A 55 -13.57 2.74 -1.82
N ALA A 56 -13.14 1.68 -2.51
CA ALA A 56 -12.99 0.34 -1.96
C ALA A 56 -11.51 -0.02 -1.84
N ASN A 57 -11.05 -0.34 -0.64
CA ASN A 57 -9.68 -0.77 -0.40
C ASN A 57 -9.38 -2.08 -1.14
N VAL A 58 -8.45 -2.06 -2.08
CA VAL A 58 -8.00 -3.24 -2.86
C VAL A 58 -6.70 -3.84 -2.31
N GLY A 59 -6.10 -3.23 -1.31
CA GLY A 59 -4.92 -3.79 -0.63
C GLY A 59 -3.96 -2.75 -0.09
N LYS A 60 -3.03 -3.25 0.73
CA LYS A 60 -1.95 -2.49 1.36
C LYS A 60 -0.71 -2.55 0.47
N THR A 61 -0.19 -1.40 0.08
CA THR A 61 0.93 -1.30 -0.86
C THR A 61 2.27 -1.18 -0.15
N ASN A 62 3.29 -1.86 -0.72
CA ASN A 62 4.66 -1.81 -0.25
C ASN A 62 5.24 -0.38 -0.38
N LEU A 63 6.19 -0.09 0.49
CA LEU A 63 6.79 1.23 0.64
C LEU A 63 8.25 1.09 1.07
N HIS A 64 9.01 2.19 1.03
CA HIS A 64 10.27 2.26 1.75
C HIS A 64 10.03 2.12 3.25
N GLU A 65 10.84 1.33 3.95
CA GLU A 65 10.66 1.05 5.38
C GLU A 65 10.43 2.34 6.18
N PHE A 66 9.34 2.39 6.97
CA PHE A 66 8.88 3.56 7.75
C PHE A 66 8.74 4.85 6.92
N ALA A 67 8.57 4.75 5.61
CA ALA A 67 8.60 5.89 4.69
C ALA A 67 9.91 6.70 4.73
N TYR A 68 10.98 6.13 5.28
CA TYR A 68 12.25 6.80 5.48
C TYR A 68 13.23 6.50 4.34
N GLY A 69 12.87 6.90 3.14
CA GLY A 69 13.69 6.75 1.93
C GLY A 69 12.89 7.02 0.65
N ILE A 70 13.59 7.07 -0.47
CA ILE A 70 13.07 7.55 -1.75
C ILE A 70 13.08 6.51 -2.87
N THR A 71 13.48 5.27 -2.59
CA THR A 71 13.67 4.24 -3.63
C THR A 71 12.62 3.14 -3.61
N SER A 72 11.97 2.89 -2.46
CA SER A 72 11.12 1.71 -2.21
C SER A 72 11.84 0.38 -2.42
N GLU A 73 13.14 0.35 -2.20
CA GLU A 73 13.95 -0.84 -2.06
C GLU A 73 13.81 -1.34 -0.62
N ASN A 74 12.77 -2.14 -0.37
CA ASN A 74 12.47 -2.60 0.98
C ASN A 74 13.27 -3.88 1.28
N PRO A 75 14.12 -3.90 2.33
CA PRO A 75 14.97 -5.05 2.62
C PRO A 75 14.19 -6.25 3.18
N HIS A 76 12.96 -6.04 3.67
CA HIS A 76 12.14 -7.08 4.28
C HIS A 76 11.10 -7.66 3.32
N PHE A 77 10.49 -6.81 2.51
CA PHE A 77 9.36 -7.17 1.64
C PHE A 77 9.68 -7.07 0.15
N GLY A 78 10.94 -6.83 -0.19
CA GLY A 78 11.43 -6.75 -1.56
C GLY A 78 11.25 -5.37 -2.20
N THR A 79 11.99 -5.16 -3.27
CA THR A 79 11.94 -3.92 -4.05
C THR A 79 10.64 -3.82 -4.83
N VAL A 80 10.00 -2.66 -4.78
CA VAL A 80 8.80 -2.41 -5.57
C VAL A 80 9.18 -2.33 -7.06
N PRO A 81 8.55 -3.14 -7.92
CA PRO A 81 8.81 -3.09 -9.35
C PRO A 81 8.28 -1.79 -9.95
N ASN A 82 8.97 -1.26 -10.97
CA ASN A 82 8.45 -0.20 -11.80
C ASN A 82 7.76 -0.82 -13.03
N PRO A 83 6.42 -0.77 -13.14
CA PRO A 83 5.69 -1.39 -14.25
C PRO A 83 6.00 -0.77 -15.63
N LEU A 84 6.45 0.49 -15.64
CA LEU A 84 6.73 1.23 -16.87
C LEU A 84 8.17 1.06 -17.35
N ALA A 85 9.08 0.63 -16.47
CA ALA A 85 10.50 0.48 -16.80
C ALA A 85 11.16 -0.53 -15.85
N ARG A 86 11.27 -1.79 -16.27
CA ARG A 86 11.76 -2.91 -15.44
C ARG A 86 13.22 -2.75 -14.93
N ASN A 87 14.00 -1.90 -15.58
CA ASN A 87 15.38 -1.59 -15.20
C ASN A 87 15.51 -0.33 -14.34
N ARG A 88 14.42 0.19 -13.82
CA ARG A 88 14.38 1.37 -12.96
C ARG A 88 13.61 1.09 -11.67
N ILE A 89 13.94 1.82 -10.62
CA ILE A 89 13.17 1.80 -9.37
C ILE A 89 11.80 2.49 -9.56
N ALA A 90 10.86 2.16 -8.71
CA ALA A 90 9.53 2.80 -8.70
C ALA A 90 9.56 4.20 -8.08
N GLY A 91 10.66 4.51 -7.37
CA GLY A 91 10.69 5.67 -6.50
C GLY A 91 9.97 5.44 -5.17
N GLY A 92 9.95 6.39 -4.29
CA GLY A 92 9.38 6.22 -2.94
C GLY A 92 9.23 7.55 -2.18
N SER A 93 8.77 7.40 -0.99
CA SER A 93 8.47 6.22 -0.16
C SER A 93 7.21 5.43 -0.59
N SER A 94 6.31 5.98 -1.39
CA SER A 94 5.02 5.40 -1.81
C SER A 94 5.12 4.60 -3.13
N GLY A 95 6.23 3.86 -3.33
CA GLY A 95 6.49 3.16 -4.58
C GLY A 95 5.42 2.14 -4.95
N GLY A 96 4.91 1.37 -4.00
CA GLY A 96 3.85 0.41 -4.23
C GLY A 96 2.53 1.05 -4.69
N SER A 97 2.20 2.21 -4.16
CA SER A 97 1.03 3.00 -4.59
C SER A 97 1.20 3.48 -6.04
N ALA A 98 2.33 4.10 -6.35
CA ALA A 98 2.62 4.54 -7.71
C ALA A 98 2.63 3.38 -8.71
N ALA A 99 3.23 2.25 -8.32
CA ALA A 99 3.26 1.05 -9.16
C ALA A 99 1.87 0.44 -9.35
N ALA A 100 1.00 0.47 -8.34
CA ALA A 100 -0.38 -0.02 -8.46
C ALA A 100 -1.20 0.80 -9.46
N LEU A 101 -1.07 2.13 -9.42
CA LEU A 101 -1.70 3.01 -10.41
C LEU A 101 -1.15 2.77 -11.81
N ALA A 102 0.17 2.73 -11.97
CA ALA A 102 0.80 2.52 -13.27
C ALA A 102 0.46 1.15 -13.90
N ALA A 103 0.14 0.16 -13.11
CA ALA A 103 -0.26 -1.19 -13.54
C ALA A 103 -1.78 -1.35 -13.66
N ASP A 104 -2.58 -0.30 -13.53
CA ASP A 104 -4.05 -0.32 -13.55
C ASP A 104 -4.67 -1.28 -12.51
N LEU A 105 -4.06 -1.38 -11.34
CA LEU A 105 -4.55 -2.19 -10.23
C LEU A 105 -5.36 -1.39 -9.21
N ALA A 106 -5.37 -0.08 -9.32
CA ALA A 106 -6.13 0.86 -8.51
C ALA A 106 -6.49 2.10 -9.32
N ASP A 107 -7.56 2.78 -8.90
CA ASP A 107 -8.02 4.03 -9.51
C ASP A 107 -7.49 5.24 -8.71
N ALA A 108 -7.16 5.01 -7.44
CA ALA A 108 -6.51 5.96 -6.53
C ALA A 108 -5.55 5.26 -5.56
N ALA A 109 -4.60 6.02 -5.00
CA ALA A 109 -3.65 5.49 -4.01
C ALA A 109 -3.11 6.61 -3.09
#